data_175ea8ae7fa7445e66acb39f2dc4c169
#
_entry.id   175ea8ae7fa7445e66acb39f2dc4c169
#
_cell.length_a   1.000
_cell.length_b   1.000
_cell.length_c   1.000
_cell.angle_alpha   90.00
_cell.angle_beta   90.00
_cell.angle_gamma   90.00
#
_symmetry.space_group_name_H-M   'P 1'
#
loop_
_entity.id
_entity.type
_entity.pdbx_description
1 polymer ?
#
loop_
_entity_poly.entity_id
_entity_poly.type
_entity_poly.pdbx_seq_one_letter_code
_entity_poly.pdbx_strand_id
1 'polypeptide(L)'
;MTITGSRPLLISDCDEVLLHMIVPFRDWLDEAHHIHFDLVHGDWGEALRHKHDGTIVERGQVWDLLNGFFDTEMHRQQAIDGAVESLNRLREHADVVILTNLLDHRAGPRTEQLKAVGIDAPVYCNQGGKGEALGRILDEYRPSVAVFVDDLGHQHESVGELHPDVWRLHFVGEPLLWERVKPSKSAHARLERWADAEVWIREKLVAKISAPALEKVA
;
A
#
# COMPACT_ATOMS: atom_id res chain seq x y z
N MET A 1 24.73 17.12 -25.85
CA MET A 1 24.44 16.57 -24.52
C MET A 1 23.17 15.74 -24.64
N THR A 2 23.30 14.45 -24.72
CA THR A 2 22.14 13.54 -24.70
C THR A 2 21.54 13.62 -23.30
N ILE A 3 20.35 14.17 -23.16
CA ILE A 3 19.57 14.08 -21.92
C ILE A 3 19.26 12.59 -21.76
N THR A 4 20.01 11.91 -20.93
CA THR A 4 19.63 10.57 -20.46
C THR A 4 18.30 10.76 -19.76
N GLY A 5 17.23 10.23 -20.36
CA GLY A 5 15.88 10.33 -19.79
C GLY A 5 15.90 9.83 -18.34
N SER A 6 15.19 10.53 -17.47
CA SER A 6 15.02 10.12 -16.07
C SER A 6 14.50 8.69 -16.00
N ARG A 7 14.92 7.94 -14.98
CA ARG A 7 14.44 6.56 -14.78
C ARG A 7 12.93 6.57 -14.52
N PRO A 8 12.20 5.52 -14.91
CA PRO A 8 10.84 5.28 -14.41
C PRO A 8 10.83 5.16 -12.89
N LEU A 9 9.67 5.37 -12.27
CA LEU A 9 9.49 5.28 -10.82
C LEU A 9 8.31 4.36 -10.47
N LEU A 10 8.55 3.43 -9.56
CA LEU A 10 7.52 2.66 -8.87
C LEU A 10 7.36 3.20 -7.45
N ILE A 11 6.15 3.62 -7.11
CA ILE A 11 5.76 4.08 -5.77
C ILE A 11 4.78 3.04 -5.22
N SER A 12 5.20 2.28 -4.21
CA SER A 12 4.39 1.21 -3.62
C SER A 12 3.98 1.57 -2.21
N ASP A 13 2.73 1.30 -1.85
CA ASP A 13 2.37 1.16 -0.45
C ASP A 13 3.07 -0.05 0.18
N CYS A 14 2.99 -0.18 1.49
CA CYS A 14 3.62 -1.25 2.26
C CYS A 14 2.61 -2.26 2.79
N ASP A 15 1.68 -1.81 3.63
CA ASP A 15 0.74 -2.67 4.34
C ASP A 15 -0.33 -3.19 3.38
N GLU A 16 -0.62 -4.50 3.38
CA GLU A 16 -1.49 -5.23 2.44
C GLU A 16 -1.05 -5.16 0.96
N VAL A 17 0.11 -4.54 0.69
CA VAL A 17 0.72 -4.53 -0.65
C VAL A 17 2.02 -5.33 -0.67
N LEU A 18 2.94 -5.07 0.25
CA LEU A 18 4.24 -5.74 0.39
C LEU A 18 4.27 -6.68 1.59
N LEU A 19 3.63 -6.28 2.67
CA LEU A 19 3.55 -7.00 3.93
C LEU A 19 2.10 -7.21 4.32
N HIS A 20 1.77 -8.42 4.78
CA HIS A 20 0.49 -8.68 5.43
C HIS A 20 0.37 -7.84 6.71
N MET A 21 -0.75 -7.17 6.92
CA MET A 21 -1.01 -6.39 8.13
C MET A 21 -2.30 -6.84 8.82
N ILE A 22 -3.36 -7.03 8.08
CA ILE A 22 -4.70 -7.29 8.60
C ILE A 22 -4.78 -8.59 9.42
N VAL A 23 -4.16 -9.66 8.93
CA VAL A 23 -4.15 -10.96 9.62
C VAL A 23 -3.29 -10.91 10.88
N PRO A 24 -2.02 -10.46 10.85
CA PRO A 24 -1.23 -10.27 12.06
C PRO A 24 -1.87 -9.33 13.09
N PHE A 25 -2.53 -8.26 12.64
CA PHE A 25 -3.26 -7.34 13.52
C PHE A 25 -4.45 -8.02 14.18
N ARG A 26 -5.26 -8.76 13.43
CA ARG A 26 -6.38 -9.55 13.96
C ARG A 26 -5.91 -10.54 15.03
N ASP A 27 -4.83 -11.26 14.75
CA ASP A 27 -4.33 -12.29 15.65
C ASP A 27 -3.78 -11.65 16.95
N TRP A 28 -3.08 -10.52 16.85
CA TRP A 28 -2.64 -9.76 18.02
C TRP A 28 -3.82 -9.18 18.84
N LEU A 29 -4.85 -8.66 18.18
CA LEU A 29 -6.06 -8.19 18.86
C LEU A 29 -6.74 -9.33 19.66
N ASP A 30 -6.78 -10.51 19.09
CA ASP A 30 -7.32 -11.70 19.75
C ASP A 30 -6.50 -12.11 20.96
N GLU A 31 -5.18 -12.26 20.78
CA GLU A 31 -4.25 -12.76 21.78
C GLU A 31 -4.08 -11.79 22.96
N ALA A 32 -3.83 -10.50 22.68
CA ALA A 32 -3.42 -9.52 23.66
C ALA A 32 -4.58 -8.68 24.23
N HIS A 33 -5.65 -8.50 23.46
CA HIS A 33 -6.73 -7.57 23.83
C HIS A 33 -8.11 -8.24 23.97
N HIS A 34 -8.22 -9.53 23.66
CA HIS A 34 -9.51 -10.24 23.64
C HIS A 34 -10.57 -9.55 22.79
N ILE A 35 -10.13 -9.02 21.64
CA ILE A 35 -10.96 -8.38 20.63
C ILE A 35 -11.09 -9.33 19.44
N HIS A 36 -12.32 -9.57 19.02
CA HIS A 36 -12.63 -10.25 17.77
C HIS A 36 -12.64 -9.22 16.63
N PHE A 37 -11.85 -9.48 15.57
CA PHE A 37 -11.87 -8.70 14.35
C PHE A 37 -12.55 -9.51 13.25
N ASP A 38 -13.78 -9.13 12.91
CA ASP A 38 -14.55 -9.75 11.83
C ASP A 38 -14.09 -9.22 10.47
N LEU A 39 -13.23 -9.98 9.82
CA LEU A 39 -12.80 -9.67 8.44
C LEU A 39 -13.89 -10.00 7.41
N VAL A 40 -14.97 -10.67 7.83
CA VAL A 40 -15.99 -11.25 6.94
C VAL A 40 -17.21 -10.36 6.79
N HIS A 41 -17.66 -9.70 7.84
CA HIS A 41 -18.91 -8.94 7.83
C HIS A 41 -18.70 -7.54 8.40
N GLY A 42 -19.32 -6.55 7.76
CA GLY A 42 -19.43 -5.21 8.30
C GLY A 42 -18.45 -4.18 7.76
N ASP A 43 -18.73 -2.95 8.11
CA ASP A 43 -17.85 -1.80 7.95
C ASP A 43 -16.70 -1.92 8.96
N TRP A 44 -15.53 -1.41 8.63
CA TRP A 44 -14.38 -1.33 9.53
C TRP A 44 -14.73 -0.73 10.90
N GLY A 45 -15.68 0.22 10.94
CA GLY A 45 -16.17 0.83 12.17
C GLY A 45 -16.92 -0.14 13.10
N GLU A 46 -17.41 -1.26 12.60
CA GLU A 46 -18.17 -2.27 13.36
C GLU A 46 -17.48 -3.64 13.43
N ALA A 47 -16.34 -3.77 12.75
CA ALA A 47 -15.65 -5.05 12.60
C ALA A 47 -14.95 -5.52 13.89
N LEU A 48 -14.57 -4.60 14.79
CA LEU A 48 -13.88 -4.93 16.04
C LEU A 48 -14.87 -5.00 17.20
N ARG A 49 -14.92 -6.15 17.90
CA ARG A 49 -15.82 -6.39 19.03
C ARG A 49 -15.09 -7.00 20.20
N HIS A 50 -15.42 -6.53 21.42
CA HIS A 50 -14.95 -7.17 22.65
C HIS A 50 -15.53 -8.58 22.77
N LYS A 51 -14.68 -9.58 23.04
CA LYS A 51 -15.11 -10.98 23.13
C LYS A 51 -16.00 -11.29 24.35
N HIS A 52 -15.87 -10.50 25.43
CA HIS A 52 -16.58 -10.75 26.67
C HIS A 52 -18.08 -10.40 26.62
N ASP A 53 -18.47 -9.42 25.82
CA ASP A 53 -19.85 -8.91 25.74
C ASP A 53 -20.35 -8.61 24.32
N GLY A 54 -19.49 -8.72 23.30
CA GLY A 54 -19.82 -8.45 21.91
C GLY A 54 -19.99 -6.97 21.57
N THR A 55 -19.67 -6.06 22.48
CA THR A 55 -19.77 -4.63 22.22
C THR A 55 -18.75 -4.18 21.18
N ILE A 56 -19.11 -3.19 20.38
CA ILE A 56 -18.22 -2.60 19.36
C ILE A 56 -17.11 -1.82 20.05
N VAL A 57 -15.87 -1.98 19.57
CA VAL A 57 -14.72 -1.20 20.03
C VAL A 57 -14.88 0.26 19.56
N GLU A 58 -14.73 1.20 20.47
CA GLU A 58 -14.85 2.63 20.14
C GLU A 58 -13.79 3.06 19.12
N ARG A 59 -14.18 3.94 18.19
CA ARG A 59 -13.31 4.39 17.10
C ARG A 59 -11.97 4.95 17.56
N GLY A 60 -11.95 5.69 18.67
CA GLY A 60 -10.69 6.18 19.27
C GLY A 60 -9.77 5.05 19.67
N GLN A 61 -10.31 4.05 20.37
CA GLN A 61 -9.58 2.86 20.80
C GLN A 61 -9.06 2.03 19.60
N VAL A 62 -9.79 1.96 18.48
CA VAL A 62 -9.30 1.29 17.25
C VAL A 62 -8.00 1.93 16.77
N TRP A 63 -7.93 3.27 16.78
CA TRP A 63 -6.70 3.98 16.40
C TRP A 63 -5.55 3.75 17.38
N ASP A 64 -5.84 3.69 18.69
CA ASP A 64 -4.83 3.41 19.70
C ASP A 64 -4.27 1.97 19.55
N LEU A 65 -5.15 1.00 19.28
CA LEU A 65 -4.76 -0.38 18.99
C LEU A 65 -3.92 -0.48 17.72
N LEU A 66 -4.35 0.18 16.63
CA LEU A 66 -3.58 0.17 15.39
C LEU A 66 -2.18 0.81 15.58
N ASN A 67 -2.12 1.92 16.30
CA ASN A 67 -0.85 2.56 16.64
C ASN A 67 0.02 1.65 17.52
N GLY A 68 -0.57 1.01 18.53
CA GLY A 68 0.12 0.03 19.38
C GLY A 68 0.71 -1.13 18.58
N PHE A 69 -0.05 -1.68 17.65
CA PHE A 69 0.43 -2.73 16.74
C PHE A 69 1.67 -2.28 15.96
N PHE A 70 1.62 -1.12 15.34
CA PHE A 70 2.77 -0.60 14.60
C PHE A 70 3.96 -0.23 15.50
N ASP A 71 3.74 0.07 16.77
CA ASP A 71 4.83 0.39 17.69
C ASP A 71 5.53 -0.86 18.24
N THR A 72 4.81 -1.99 18.38
CA THR A 72 5.33 -3.17 19.08
C THR A 72 5.33 -4.46 18.25
N GLU A 73 4.45 -4.59 17.27
CA GLU A 73 4.14 -5.86 16.61
C GLU A 73 4.50 -5.91 15.10
N MET A 74 5.13 -4.88 14.57
CA MET A 74 5.53 -4.88 13.13
C MET A 74 6.31 -6.13 12.72
N HIS A 75 7.05 -6.74 13.64
CA HIS A 75 7.80 -7.98 13.40
C HIS A 75 6.91 -9.19 13.05
N ARG A 76 5.60 -9.15 13.32
CA ARG A 76 4.64 -10.20 12.94
C ARG A 76 4.25 -10.15 11.46
N GLN A 77 4.48 -9.03 10.79
CA GLN A 77 4.14 -8.87 9.39
C GLN A 77 5.09 -9.67 8.50
N GLN A 78 4.53 -10.55 7.70
CA GLN A 78 5.26 -11.36 6.72
C GLN A 78 5.13 -10.73 5.33
N ALA A 79 6.12 -10.94 4.46
CA ALA A 79 6.02 -10.51 3.07
C ALA A 79 4.87 -11.23 2.35
N ILE A 80 4.13 -10.48 1.56
CA ILE A 80 3.13 -11.03 0.64
C ILE A 80 3.85 -11.84 -0.43
N ASP A 81 3.29 -13.00 -0.79
CA ASP A 81 3.89 -13.94 -1.72
C ASP A 81 4.27 -13.27 -3.04
N GLY A 82 5.52 -13.43 -3.45
CA GLY A 82 6.10 -12.86 -4.65
C GLY A 82 6.45 -11.36 -4.59
N ALA A 83 6.14 -10.64 -3.51
CA ALA A 83 6.40 -9.20 -3.40
C ALA A 83 7.89 -8.87 -3.49
N VAL A 84 8.72 -9.58 -2.72
CA VAL A 84 10.16 -9.33 -2.64
C VAL A 84 10.84 -9.58 -3.98
N GLU A 85 10.57 -10.71 -4.60
CA GLU A 85 11.14 -11.10 -5.88
C GLU A 85 10.71 -10.17 -7.01
N SER A 86 9.42 -9.79 -7.02
CA SER A 86 8.88 -8.89 -8.05
C SER A 86 9.45 -7.48 -7.92
N LEU A 87 9.53 -6.92 -6.70
CA LEU A 87 10.17 -5.63 -6.50
C LEU A 87 11.64 -5.64 -6.93
N ASN A 88 12.38 -6.69 -6.58
CA ASN A 88 13.79 -6.80 -6.95
C ASN A 88 13.99 -6.87 -8.47
N ARG A 89 13.11 -7.56 -9.21
CA ARG A 89 13.14 -7.56 -10.69
C ARG A 89 12.72 -6.21 -11.28
N LEU A 90 11.70 -5.55 -10.70
CA LEU A 90 11.23 -4.23 -11.17
C LEU A 90 12.29 -3.14 -11.00
N ARG A 91 13.19 -3.26 -10.01
CA ARG A 91 14.33 -2.34 -9.82
C ARG A 91 15.32 -2.32 -10.98
N GLU A 92 15.35 -3.33 -11.79
CA GLU A 92 16.17 -3.33 -13.03
C GLU A 92 15.65 -2.26 -14.02
N HIS A 93 14.35 -1.93 -13.95
CA HIS A 93 13.67 -1.04 -14.88
C HIS A 93 13.33 0.34 -14.31
N ALA A 94 13.22 0.47 -12.99
CA ALA A 94 12.76 1.70 -12.32
C ALA A 94 13.47 1.94 -10.98
N ASP A 95 13.42 3.16 -10.51
CA ASP A 95 13.61 3.44 -9.09
C ASP A 95 12.38 2.98 -8.32
N VAL A 96 12.56 2.47 -7.10
CA VAL A 96 11.48 1.97 -6.25
C VAL A 96 11.49 2.72 -4.94
N VAL A 97 10.35 3.26 -4.55
CA VAL A 97 10.14 3.92 -3.26
C VAL A 97 8.88 3.38 -2.58
N ILE A 98 8.86 3.43 -1.28
CA ILE A 98 7.72 3.03 -0.46
C ILE A 98 7.05 4.28 0.11
N LEU A 99 5.73 4.42 -0.14
CA LEU A 99 4.91 5.52 0.39
C LEU A 99 3.80 4.92 1.26
N THR A 100 3.99 4.95 2.58
CA THR A 100 3.11 4.28 3.55
C THR A 100 2.47 5.25 4.53
N ASN A 101 1.23 4.97 4.97
CA ASN A 101 0.51 5.78 5.93
C ASN A 101 0.89 5.39 7.37
N LEU A 102 2.10 5.76 7.77
CA LEU A 102 2.63 5.62 9.12
C LEU A 102 3.03 6.98 9.69
N LEU A 103 3.12 7.08 11.01
CA LEU A 103 3.71 8.23 11.68
C LEU A 103 5.23 8.28 11.40
N ASP A 104 5.77 9.48 11.26
CA ASP A 104 7.16 9.71 10.82
C ASP A 104 8.22 8.99 11.66
N HIS A 105 7.99 8.85 12.98
CA HIS A 105 8.93 8.15 13.86
C HIS A 105 9.07 6.64 13.53
N ARG A 106 8.15 6.08 12.76
CA ARG A 106 8.16 4.68 12.33
C ARG A 106 8.90 4.45 11.02
N ALA A 107 9.37 5.50 10.35
CA ALA A 107 10.10 5.38 9.08
C ALA A 107 11.37 4.51 9.22
N GLY A 108 12.16 4.73 10.27
CA GLY A 108 13.35 3.94 10.57
C GLY A 108 13.03 2.46 10.82
N PRO A 109 12.19 2.12 11.81
CA PRO A 109 11.73 0.74 12.06
C PRO A 109 11.15 0.05 10.82
N ARG A 110 10.33 0.74 10.01
CA ARG A 110 9.77 0.20 8.76
C ARG A 110 10.88 -0.08 7.74
N THR A 111 11.83 0.81 7.60
CA THR A 111 12.98 0.60 6.71
C THR A 111 13.77 -0.65 7.09
N GLU A 112 14.06 -0.84 8.38
CA GLU A 112 14.78 -2.03 8.86
C GLU A 112 13.96 -3.31 8.68
N GLN A 113 12.65 -3.27 8.92
CA GLN A 113 11.75 -4.39 8.68
C GLN A 113 11.75 -4.80 7.19
N LEU A 114 11.62 -3.85 6.28
CA LEU A 114 11.64 -4.11 4.84
C LEU A 114 12.98 -4.69 4.38
N LYS A 115 14.10 -4.15 4.90
CA LYS A 115 15.44 -4.71 4.63
C LYS A 115 15.58 -6.14 5.12
N ALA A 116 15.03 -6.45 6.30
CA ALA A 116 15.09 -7.81 6.86
C ALA A 116 14.38 -8.85 5.99
N VAL A 117 13.35 -8.47 5.24
CA VAL A 117 12.65 -9.34 4.27
C VAL A 117 13.24 -9.25 2.85
N GLY A 118 14.27 -8.43 2.62
CA GLY A 118 14.96 -8.32 1.33
C GLY A 118 14.48 -7.17 0.43
N ILE A 119 13.76 -6.20 0.98
CA ILE A 119 13.33 -4.99 0.28
C ILE A 119 14.15 -3.79 0.79
N ASP A 120 15.11 -3.32 -0.01
CA ASP A 120 15.92 -2.12 0.31
C ASP A 120 15.46 -0.94 -0.54
N ALA A 121 14.49 -0.15 -0.07
CA ALA A 121 13.92 1.01 -0.74
C ALA A 121 13.77 2.19 0.24
N PRO A 122 13.87 3.44 -0.24
CA PRO A 122 13.51 4.61 0.55
C PRO A 122 12.05 4.53 1.02
N VAL A 123 11.80 4.86 2.29
CA VAL A 123 10.48 4.86 2.92
C VAL A 123 10.05 6.29 3.20
N TYR A 124 8.92 6.67 2.65
CA TYR A 124 8.25 7.95 2.88
C TYR A 124 6.99 7.70 3.71
N CYS A 125 6.93 8.31 4.88
CA CYS A 125 5.73 8.29 5.72
C CYS A 125 4.77 9.39 5.30
N ASN A 126 3.46 9.12 5.43
CA ASN A 126 2.38 10.04 5.14
C ASN A 126 1.23 9.83 6.10
N GLN A 127 0.32 10.78 6.16
CA GLN A 127 -0.93 10.68 6.91
C GLN A 127 -2.05 11.28 6.08
N GLY A 128 -3.13 10.52 5.88
CA GLY A 128 -4.25 10.91 5.03
C GLY A 128 -4.06 10.53 3.55
N GLY A 129 -4.55 11.37 2.64
CA GLY A 129 -4.45 11.13 1.19
C GLY A 129 -3.01 11.19 0.69
N LYS A 130 -2.61 10.26 -0.19
CA LYS A 130 -1.24 10.14 -0.69
C LYS A 130 -0.90 11.07 -1.85
N GLY A 131 -1.87 11.78 -2.43
CA GLY A 131 -1.64 12.60 -3.64
C GLY A 131 -0.57 13.66 -3.47
N GLU A 132 -0.63 14.47 -2.40
CA GLU A 132 0.39 15.52 -2.16
C GLU A 132 1.78 14.93 -1.85
N ALA A 133 1.83 13.85 -1.07
CA ALA A 133 3.10 13.18 -0.76
C ALA A 133 3.73 12.58 -2.01
N LEU A 134 2.92 11.96 -2.86
CA LEU A 134 3.36 11.45 -4.16
C LEU A 134 3.87 12.58 -5.06
N GLY A 135 3.22 13.75 -5.08
CA GLY A 135 3.70 14.92 -5.82
C GLY A 135 5.11 15.34 -5.42
N ARG A 136 5.41 15.38 -4.12
CA ARG A 136 6.77 15.67 -3.63
C ARG A 136 7.81 14.64 -4.09
N ILE A 137 7.42 13.37 -4.13
CA ILE A 137 8.28 12.28 -4.63
C ILE A 137 8.50 12.45 -6.16
N LEU A 138 7.47 12.79 -6.91
CA LEU A 138 7.61 13.07 -8.36
C LEU A 138 8.54 14.25 -8.62
N ASP A 139 8.46 15.31 -7.83
CA ASP A 139 9.36 16.49 -7.94
C ASP A 139 10.81 16.14 -7.63
N GLU A 140 11.04 15.24 -6.66
CA GLU A 140 12.36 14.76 -6.26
C GLU A 140 12.98 13.87 -7.35
N TYR A 141 12.26 12.85 -7.81
CA TYR A 141 12.78 11.84 -8.74
C TYR A 141 12.68 12.27 -10.22
N ARG A 142 11.74 13.13 -10.58
CA ARG A 142 11.44 13.56 -11.94
C ARG A 142 11.39 12.41 -12.94
N PRO A 143 10.55 11.40 -12.69
CA PRO A 143 10.57 10.17 -13.46
C PRO A 143 10.06 10.37 -14.89
N SER A 144 10.51 9.52 -15.83
CA SER A 144 9.96 9.50 -17.19
C SER A 144 8.53 8.98 -17.25
N VAL A 145 8.15 8.11 -16.30
CA VAL A 145 6.81 7.58 -16.07
C VAL A 145 6.75 7.09 -14.62
N ALA A 146 5.59 7.18 -14.00
CA ALA A 146 5.38 6.67 -12.63
C ALA A 146 4.23 5.67 -12.56
N VAL A 147 4.38 4.66 -11.70
CA VAL A 147 3.36 3.70 -11.32
C VAL A 147 3.17 3.76 -9.81
N PHE A 148 1.94 3.91 -9.36
CA PHE A 148 1.52 3.88 -7.97
C PHE A 148 0.74 2.61 -7.69
N VAL A 149 1.08 1.90 -6.60
CA VAL A 149 0.45 0.64 -6.16
C VAL A 149 -0.05 0.80 -4.73
N ASP A 150 -1.33 0.51 -4.49
CA ASP A 150 -1.96 0.68 -3.18
C ASP A 150 -3.19 -0.24 -3.08
N ASP A 151 -3.57 -0.68 -1.87
CA ASP A 151 -4.75 -1.51 -1.62
C ASP A 151 -6.02 -0.69 -1.34
N LEU A 152 -5.90 0.60 -1.06
CA LEU A 152 -7.02 1.44 -0.62
C LEU A 152 -7.55 2.33 -1.76
N GLY A 153 -8.82 2.15 -2.10
CA GLY A 153 -9.49 2.89 -3.17
C GLY A 153 -9.38 4.41 -3.05
N HIS A 154 -9.50 4.97 -1.83
CA HIS A 154 -9.41 6.41 -1.60
C HIS A 154 -8.00 6.99 -1.83
N GLN A 155 -6.96 6.17 -1.74
CA GLN A 155 -5.60 6.60 -2.08
C GLN A 155 -5.45 6.78 -3.60
N HIS A 156 -6.08 5.89 -4.38
CA HIS A 156 -6.15 6.05 -5.85
C HIS A 156 -6.94 7.29 -6.25
N GLU A 157 -8.01 7.65 -5.51
CA GLU A 157 -8.75 8.89 -5.70
C GLU A 157 -7.85 10.10 -5.45
N SER A 158 -7.20 10.14 -4.28
CA SER A 158 -6.28 11.21 -3.89
C SER A 158 -5.15 11.42 -4.91
N VAL A 159 -4.53 10.33 -5.37
CA VAL A 159 -3.48 10.40 -6.39
C VAL A 159 -4.05 10.79 -7.75
N GLY A 160 -5.19 10.23 -8.14
CA GLY A 160 -5.82 10.51 -9.43
C GLY A 160 -6.30 11.95 -9.62
N GLU A 161 -6.69 12.62 -8.53
CA GLU A 161 -7.10 14.02 -8.53
C GLU A 161 -5.92 14.97 -8.80
N LEU A 162 -4.76 14.70 -8.24
CA LEU A 162 -3.59 15.57 -8.34
C LEU A 162 -2.62 15.15 -9.45
N HIS A 163 -2.54 13.86 -9.76
CA HIS A 163 -1.58 13.27 -10.71
C HIS A 163 -2.28 12.28 -11.64
N PRO A 164 -3.17 12.76 -12.53
CA PRO A 164 -3.97 11.88 -13.41
C PRO A 164 -3.11 11.08 -14.38
N ASP A 165 -1.91 11.53 -14.69
CA ASP A 165 -0.92 10.93 -15.60
C ASP A 165 -0.07 9.83 -14.96
N VAL A 166 -0.23 9.56 -13.66
CA VAL A 166 0.39 8.44 -12.95
C VAL A 166 -0.45 7.18 -13.12
N TRP A 167 0.17 6.07 -13.54
CA TRP A 167 -0.47 4.75 -13.55
C TRP A 167 -0.81 4.31 -12.13
N ARG A 168 -2.02 3.84 -11.92
CA ARG A 168 -2.53 3.43 -10.59
C ARG A 168 -2.99 1.98 -10.65
N LEU A 169 -2.33 1.14 -9.86
CA LEU A 169 -2.66 -0.28 -9.69
C LEU A 169 -3.27 -0.50 -8.31
N HIS A 170 -4.55 -0.82 -8.27
CA HIS A 170 -5.22 -1.28 -7.05
C HIS A 170 -4.81 -2.73 -6.81
N PHE A 171 -3.97 -2.94 -5.81
CA PHE A 171 -3.43 -4.25 -5.46
C PHE A 171 -4.00 -4.70 -4.11
N VAL A 172 -4.58 -5.89 -4.04
CA VAL A 172 -5.12 -6.46 -2.81
C VAL A 172 -4.45 -7.80 -2.58
N GLY A 173 -3.39 -7.81 -1.76
CA GLY A 173 -2.53 -8.98 -1.58
C GLY A 173 -3.11 -10.05 -0.65
N GLU A 174 -3.96 -9.68 0.31
CA GLU A 174 -4.56 -10.61 1.27
C GLU A 174 -5.76 -11.37 0.66
N PRO A 175 -5.70 -12.70 0.50
CA PRO A 175 -6.77 -13.47 -0.11
C PRO A 175 -8.14 -13.34 0.58
N LEU A 176 -8.16 -13.15 1.89
CA LEU A 176 -9.40 -12.96 2.66
C LEU A 176 -10.15 -11.68 2.26
N LEU A 177 -9.46 -10.74 1.61
CA LEU A 177 -10.02 -9.45 1.20
C LEU A 177 -10.45 -9.41 -0.28
N TRP A 178 -10.09 -10.37 -1.11
CA TRP A 178 -10.29 -10.31 -2.57
C TRP A 178 -11.73 -10.07 -2.99
N GLU A 179 -12.68 -10.78 -2.40
CA GLU A 179 -14.11 -10.65 -2.71
C GLU A 179 -14.77 -9.44 -2.03
N ARG A 180 -14.10 -8.82 -1.07
CA ARG A 180 -14.64 -7.76 -0.20
C ARG A 180 -14.27 -6.38 -0.64
N VAL A 181 -13.00 -6.22 -1.01
CA VAL A 181 -12.50 -4.93 -1.49
C VAL A 181 -12.93 -4.76 -2.94
N LYS A 182 -13.86 -3.85 -3.18
CA LYS A 182 -14.33 -3.54 -4.53
C LYS A 182 -13.22 -2.86 -5.34
N PRO A 183 -13.12 -3.11 -6.65
CA PRO A 183 -12.19 -2.40 -7.52
C PRO A 183 -12.36 -0.89 -7.41
N SER A 184 -11.25 -0.16 -7.24
CA SER A 184 -11.26 1.30 -7.26
C SER A 184 -11.55 1.80 -8.67
N LYS A 185 -12.53 2.71 -8.80
CA LYS A 185 -12.82 3.40 -10.06
C LYS A 185 -11.72 4.38 -10.48
N SER A 186 -10.85 4.76 -9.54
CA SER A 186 -9.73 5.67 -9.73
C SER A 186 -8.42 4.95 -10.04
N ALA A 187 -8.43 3.60 -10.17
CA ALA A 187 -7.28 2.80 -10.58
C ALA A 187 -7.43 2.32 -12.02
N HIS A 188 -6.31 2.14 -12.73
CA HIS A 188 -6.29 1.67 -14.12
C HIS A 188 -6.37 0.15 -14.24
N ALA A 189 -6.01 -0.56 -13.16
CA ALA A 189 -6.15 -2.00 -13.05
C ALA A 189 -6.37 -2.40 -11.58
N ARG A 190 -6.93 -3.61 -11.39
CA ARG A 190 -6.91 -4.32 -10.11
C ARG A 190 -6.26 -5.67 -10.29
N LEU A 191 -5.32 -6.00 -9.41
CA LEU A 191 -4.63 -7.29 -9.37
C LEU A 191 -4.46 -7.74 -7.91
N GLU A 192 -4.22 -9.03 -7.71
CA GLU A 192 -4.26 -9.69 -6.41
C GLU A 192 -3.01 -10.54 -6.16
N ARG A 193 -2.15 -10.71 -7.18
CA ARG A 193 -0.92 -11.49 -7.10
C ARG A 193 0.24 -10.73 -7.71
N TRP A 194 1.36 -10.74 -7.02
CA TRP A 194 2.56 -10.04 -7.48
C TRP A 194 3.09 -10.56 -8.81
N ALA A 195 2.92 -11.84 -9.13
CA ALA A 195 3.30 -12.39 -10.42
C ALA A 195 2.59 -11.68 -11.60
N ASP A 196 1.30 -11.35 -11.43
CA ASP A 196 0.52 -10.62 -12.43
C ASP A 196 0.80 -9.12 -12.38
N ALA A 197 0.94 -8.57 -11.18
CA ALA A 197 1.26 -7.15 -10.94
C ALA A 197 2.61 -6.75 -11.53
N GLU A 198 3.64 -7.58 -11.36
CA GLU A 198 4.97 -7.33 -11.94
C GLU A 198 4.91 -7.20 -13.46
N VAL A 199 4.19 -8.09 -14.14
CA VAL A 199 4.05 -8.05 -15.60
C VAL A 199 3.39 -6.73 -16.02
N TRP A 200 2.27 -6.38 -15.39
CA TRP A 200 1.53 -5.16 -15.69
C TRP A 200 2.37 -3.91 -15.41
N ILE A 201 3.02 -3.82 -14.26
CA ILE A 201 3.87 -2.68 -13.86
C ILE A 201 5.03 -2.53 -14.84
N ARG A 202 5.73 -3.61 -15.14
CA ARG A 202 6.88 -3.61 -16.06
C ARG A 202 6.49 -3.10 -17.45
N GLU A 203 5.35 -3.50 -17.98
CA GLU A 203 4.86 -2.98 -19.25
C GLU A 203 4.74 -1.46 -19.26
N LYS A 204 4.20 -0.85 -18.18
CA LYS A 204 4.03 0.60 -18.08
C LYS A 204 5.37 1.32 -17.95
N LEU A 205 6.26 0.77 -17.11
CA LEU A 205 7.61 1.32 -16.89
C LEU A 205 8.45 1.28 -18.16
N VAL A 206 8.38 0.19 -18.93
CA VAL A 206 9.15 0.02 -20.18
C VAL A 206 8.58 0.88 -21.31
N ALA A 207 7.26 0.96 -21.44
CA ALA A 207 6.60 1.78 -22.47
C ALA A 207 6.87 3.26 -22.29
N LYS A 208 7.11 3.74 -21.07
CA LYS A 208 7.36 5.17 -20.73
C LYS A 208 6.26 6.10 -21.24
N ILE A 209 5.02 5.63 -21.28
CA ILE A 209 3.86 6.41 -21.70
C ILE A 209 3.06 6.74 -20.42
N SER A 210 2.72 8.00 -20.25
CA SER A 210 1.88 8.46 -19.15
C SER A 210 0.51 7.76 -19.16
N ALA A 211 -0.08 7.62 -17.98
CA ALA A 211 -1.40 7.05 -17.84
C ALA A 211 -2.46 7.91 -18.57
N PRO A 212 -3.45 7.30 -19.20
CA PRO A 212 -4.60 8.04 -19.68
C PRO A 212 -5.44 8.55 -18.51
N ALA A 213 -6.06 9.71 -18.67
CA ALA A 213 -7.05 10.17 -17.69
C ALA A 213 -8.22 9.19 -17.63
N LEU A 214 -8.63 8.79 -16.42
CA LEU A 214 -9.84 8.00 -16.23
C LEU A 214 -11.06 8.93 -16.29
N GLU A 215 -12.11 8.50 -16.97
CA GLU A 215 -13.38 9.24 -17.00
C GLU A 215 -13.95 9.33 -15.59
N LYS A 216 -14.29 10.57 -15.16
CA LYS A 216 -15.02 10.75 -13.90
C LYS A 216 -16.42 10.16 -14.11
N VAL A 217 -16.67 9.03 -13.48
CA VAL A 217 -18.04 8.48 -13.44
C VAL A 217 -18.88 9.42 -12.58
N ALA A 218 -19.84 10.07 -13.21
CA ALA A 218 -20.80 10.96 -12.57
C ALA A 218 -21.67 10.24 -11.54
#